data_bdd671435d18c3eb39f264cc03ed6e5c
#
_entry.id   bdd671435d18c3eb39f264cc03ed6e5c
#
_cell.length_a   1.000
_cell.length_b   1.000
_cell.length_c   1.000
_cell.angle_alpha   90.00
_cell.angle_beta   90.00
_cell.angle_gamma   90.00
#
_symmetry.space_group_name_H-M   'P 1'
#
loop_
_entity.id
_entity.type
_entity.pdbx_description
1 polymer ?
#
loop_
_entity_poly.entity_id
_entity_poly.type
_entity_poly.pdbx_seq_one_letter_code
_entity_poly.pdbx_strand_id
1 'polypeptide(L)'
;MNFVEELKWRGMIHNMMPGTEELLEKEQVTAYVGIDPTADSLHIGHLCGVMMLKHFQRCGHKPLALIGGATGMIGDPSGKSQERNLLDEETLRHNVDSIKKQLARFLDFDSDAPNHAELVNNYDWMKDFKFLDFAREVGKHITVNYMMAKDSVQKRLNGEARDGLSFTEFTYQLLQGYDFLYLYEHKNCKLQMGGSDQWGNITTGAELIRRTNGGEVFALTCPLVTKADGTKFGKTEKGNIWLDRNYTSPYAFYQFWLNVADEDAKRYIRIFTTLDKEEIDALIARHDEDPGQRVLQKRLAEEITVMVHSREDYDMAVEASQILFGKATKESLAKLDEQTLLEVFAGVPQFEISRDALSAGVKAVDLMAEMTQCFPSKGEMRKMVQGGGVSLNKEKLAAFDRVVTADDLLSGKYLLVQRGKKNYFLLIAK
;
A
#
# COMPACT_ATOMS: atom_id res chain seq x y z
N MET A 1 0.97 -16.72 22.07
CA MET A 1 1.97 -16.26 21.05
C MET A 1 2.68 -15.06 21.65
N ASN A 2 4.01 -15.08 21.77
CA ASN A 2 4.77 -13.94 22.31
C ASN A 2 4.98 -12.90 21.17
N PHE A 3 4.59 -11.66 21.39
CA PHE A 3 4.65 -10.62 20.38
C PHE A 3 6.08 -10.24 19.97
N VAL A 4 7.00 -10.16 20.93
CA VAL A 4 8.40 -9.81 20.66
C VAL A 4 9.10 -10.92 19.88
N GLU A 5 8.87 -12.20 20.23
CA GLU A 5 9.37 -13.34 19.46
C GLU A 5 8.79 -13.37 18.05
N GLU A 6 7.48 -13.07 17.90
CA GLU A 6 6.83 -12.99 16.60
C GLU A 6 7.49 -11.93 15.71
N LEU A 7 7.76 -10.74 16.24
CA LEU A 7 8.44 -9.69 15.48
C LEU A 7 9.93 -9.99 15.23
N LYS A 8 10.61 -10.65 16.16
CA LYS A 8 12.04 -11.01 16.00
C LYS A 8 12.26 -11.92 14.79
N TRP A 9 11.52 -13.03 14.68
CA TRP A 9 11.72 -13.95 13.56
C TRP A 9 11.23 -13.38 12.22
N ARG A 10 10.27 -12.46 12.25
CA ARG A 10 9.81 -11.72 11.05
C ARG A 10 10.80 -10.66 10.59
N GLY A 11 11.80 -10.30 11.40
CA GLY A 11 12.73 -9.21 11.12
C GLY A 11 12.10 -7.83 11.25
N MET A 12 11.10 -7.69 12.12
CA MET A 12 10.32 -6.46 12.32
C MET A 12 10.75 -5.66 13.56
N ILE A 13 11.88 -5.94 14.17
CA ILE A 13 12.44 -5.13 15.28
C ILE A 13 13.69 -4.40 14.82
N HIS A 14 13.70 -3.07 14.95
CA HIS A 14 14.87 -2.22 14.75
C HIS A 14 15.41 -1.70 16.09
N ASN A 15 14.60 -0.98 16.85
CA ASN A 15 14.91 -0.54 18.21
C ASN A 15 13.79 -0.95 19.16
N MET A 16 14.15 -1.27 20.39
CA MET A 16 13.23 -1.57 21.46
C MET A 16 13.80 -1.07 22.78
N MET A 17 13.00 -0.39 23.59
CA MET A 17 13.43 0.04 24.92
C MET A 17 13.58 -1.16 25.85
N PRO A 18 14.60 -1.17 26.74
CA PRO A 18 14.72 -2.18 27.79
C PRO A 18 13.43 -2.28 28.62
N GLY A 19 13.02 -3.48 29.02
CA GLY A 19 11.79 -3.71 29.80
C GLY A 19 10.54 -3.91 28.96
N THR A 20 10.59 -3.67 27.62
CA THR A 20 9.43 -3.85 26.74
C THR A 20 8.96 -5.31 26.68
N GLU A 21 9.88 -6.24 26.57
CA GLU A 21 9.59 -7.69 26.47
C GLU A 21 8.96 -8.18 27.77
N GLU A 22 9.53 -7.80 28.89
CA GLU A 22 9.05 -8.15 30.23
C GLU A 22 7.64 -7.58 30.50
N LEU A 23 7.36 -6.36 30.05
CA LEU A 23 6.02 -5.79 30.14
C LEU A 23 4.99 -6.62 29.35
N LEU A 24 5.33 -6.94 28.10
CA LEU A 24 4.43 -7.67 27.17
C LEU A 24 4.19 -9.12 27.60
N GLU A 25 5.13 -9.73 28.33
CA GLU A 25 4.92 -11.06 28.90
C GLU A 25 4.06 -11.05 30.15
N LYS A 26 4.08 -9.94 30.88
CA LYS A 26 3.46 -9.84 32.20
C LYS A 26 1.96 -9.49 32.14
N GLU A 27 1.55 -8.68 31.19
CA GLU A 27 0.18 -8.16 31.14
C GLU A 27 -0.31 -7.92 29.69
N GLN A 28 -1.63 -7.79 29.53
CA GLN A 28 -2.20 -7.24 28.30
C GLN A 28 -1.88 -5.76 28.23
N VAL A 29 -1.15 -5.36 27.18
CA VAL A 29 -0.69 -3.98 26.98
C VAL A 29 -1.55 -3.29 25.92
N THR A 30 -1.81 -2.00 26.12
CA THR A 30 -2.33 -1.11 25.09
C THR A 30 -1.15 -0.43 24.40
N ALA A 31 -1.10 -0.49 23.07
CA ALA A 31 -0.08 0.18 22.26
C ALA A 31 -0.68 0.91 21.06
N TYR A 32 0.03 1.88 20.51
CA TYR A 32 -0.44 2.58 19.32
C TYR A 32 0.63 2.75 18.24
N VAL A 33 0.15 2.92 17.00
CA VAL A 33 0.89 3.46 15.86
C VAL A 33 0.13 4.67 15.36
N GLY A 34 0.85 5.77 15.13
CA GLY A 34 0.32 7.00 14.54
C GLY A 34 0.46 7.01 13.02
N ILE A 35 -0.58 7.48 12.32
CA ILE A 35 -0.65 7.61 10.88
C ILE A 35 -1.18 9.00 10.54
N ASP A 36 -0.36 9.85 9.94
CA ASP A 36 -0.81 11.15 9.43
C ASP A 36 -1.61 10.99 8.14
N PRO A 37 -2.83 11.54 8.04
CA PRO A 37 -3.74 11.37 6.91
C PRO A 37 -3.37 12.31 5.75
N THR A 38 -2.17 12.14 5.19
CA THR A 38 -1.63 12.98 4.12
C THR A 38 -2.26 12.75 2.74
N ALA A 39 -3.10 11.72 2.62
CA ALA A 39 -3.92 11.37 1.47
C ALA A 39 -5.16 10.60 1.98
N ASP A 40 -6.16 10.45 1.15
CA ASP A 40 -7.37 9.66 1.42
C ASP A 40 -7.17 8.15 1.25
N SER A 41 -5.94 7.71 1.07
CA SER A 41 -5.55 6.30 1.06
C SER A 41 -4.22 6.06 1.75
N LEU A 42 -4.10 4.90 2.37
CA LEU A 42 -2.81 4.32 2.73
C LEU A 42 -2.12 3.79 1.46
N HIS A 43 -0.81 3.73 1.50
CA HIS A 43 0.00 3.03 0.51
C HIS A 43 0.83 1.92 1.19
N ILE A 44 1.44 1.03 0.41
CA ILE A 44 2.16 -0.13 0.95
C ILE A 44 3.30 0.25 1.91
N GLY A 45 3.82 1.47 1.87
CA GLY A 45 4.79 1.97 2.84
C GLY A 45 4.25 2.05 4.28
N HIS A 46 2.94 2.21 4.46
CA HIS A 46 2.30 2.21 5.79
C HIS A 46 2.06 0.79 6.34
N LEU A 47 2.08 -0.22 5.46
CA LEU A 47 1.71 -1.60 5.85
C LEU A 47 2.59 -2.16 6.97
N CYS A 48 3.86 -1.76 7.09
CA CYS A 48 4.71 -2.26 8.16
C CYS A 48 4.13 -1.88 9.54
N GLY A 49 3.75 -0.62 9.74
CA GLY A 49 3.11 -0.16 10.98
C GLY A 49 1.74 -0.81 11.22
N VAL A 50 0.94 -0.96 10.15
CA VAL A 50 -0.37 -1.64 10.23
C VAL A 50 -0.21 -3.11 10.60
N MET A 51 0.79 -3.81 10.02
CA MET A 51 1.08 -5.22 10.35
C MET A 51 1.61 -5.37 11.78
N MET A 52 2.36 -4.39 12.31
CA MET A 52 2.72 -4.40 13.74
C MET A 52 1.48 -4.38 14.63
N LEU A 53 0.51 -3.51 14.36
CA LEU A 53 -0.77 -3.49 15.11
C LEU A 53 -1.54 -4.81 14.94
N LYS A 54 -1.56 -5.37 13.72
CA LYS A 54 -2.22 -6.65 13.45
C LYS A 54 -1.60 -7.80 14.24
N HIS A 55 -0.28 -7.93 14.25
CA HIS A 55 0.41 -8.95 15.05
C HIS A 55 0.22 -8.69 16.55
N PHE A 56 0.21 -7.43 16.98
CA PHE A 56 -0.04 -7.05 18.36
C PHE A 56 -1.41 -7.53 18.84
N GLN A 57 -2.46 -7.30 18.03
CA GLN A 57 -3.79 -7.80 18.30
C GLN A 57 -3.86 -9.33 18.32
N ARG A 58 -3.23 -10.00 17.35
CA ARG A 58 -3.16 -11.48 17.28
C ARG A 58 -2.45 -12.11 18.48
N CYS A 59 -1.52 -11.38 19.09
CA CYS A 59 -0.83 -11.80 20.32
C CYS A 59 -1.60 -11.50 21.61
N GLY A 60 -2.84 -11.00 21.52
CA GLY A 60 -3.72 -10.77 22.66
C GLY A 60 -3.62 -9.39 23.29
N HIS A 61 -2.84 -8.48 22.74
CA HIS A 61 -2.69 -7.10 23.20
C HIS A 61 -3.69 -6.16 22.50
N LYS A 62 -3.92 -4.99 23.08
CA LYS A 62 -4.90 -4.02 22.58
C LYS A 62 -4.26 -2.94 21.69
N PRO A 63 -4.51 -2.93 20.37
CA PRO A 63 -4.00 -1.91 19.48
C PRO A 63 -4.89 -0.67 19.47
N LEU A 64 -4.27 0.52 19.47
CA LEU A 64 -4.88 1.78 19.09
C LEU A 64 -4.33 2.20 17.73
N ALA A 65 -5.21 2.46 16.77
CA ALA A 65 -4.84 3.09 15.51
C ALA A 65 -5.06 4.61 15.66
N LEU A 66 -3.97 5.36 15.83
CA LEU A 66 -4.05 6.82 15.93
C LEU A 66 -3.99 7.43 14.55
N ILE A 67 -5.00 8.20 14.19
CA ILE A 67 -4.97 9.05 12.99
C ILE A 67 -4.60 10.47 13.40
N GLY A 68 -3.57 11.00 12.76
CA GLY A 68 -3.02 12.31 13.05
C GLY A 68 -3.82 13.47 12.43
N GLY A 69 -5.09 13.66 12.81
CA GLY A 69 -5.89 14.78 12.30
C GLY A 69 -5.30 16.14 12.64
N ALA A 70 -4.70 16.30 13.82
CA ALA A 70 -3.98 17.52 14.20
C ALA A 70 -2.53 17.53 13.66
N THR A 71 -1.78 16.44 13.85
CA THR A 71 -0.40 16.35 13.39
C THR A 71 -0.26 16.38 11.87
N GLY A 72 -1.27 15.89 11.14
CA GLY A 72 -1.36 16.02 9.68
C GLY A 72 -1.45 17.47 9.17
N MET A 73 -1.96 18.40 10.00
CA MET A 73 -1.96 19.84 9.72
C MET A 73 -0.57 20.48 9.85
N ILE A 74 0.34 19.82 10.58
CA ILE A 74 1.69 20.34 10.88
C ILE A 74 2.72 19.70 9.94
N GLY A 75 2.65 18.36 9.77
CA GLY A 75 3.56 17.58 8.94
C GLY A 75 4.83 17.12 9.65
N ASP A 76 5.04 15.81 9.71
CA ASP A 76 6.21 15.18 10.30
C ASP A 76 7.47 15.43 9.46
N PRO A 77 8.52 16.03 10.03
CA PRO A 77 9.79 16.26 9.35
C PRO A 77 10.67 15.01 9.26
N SER A 78 10.36 13.93 9.99
CA SER A 78 11.18 12.72 10.08
C SER A 78 11.35 12.05 8.70
N GLY A 79 12.60 11.79 8.30
CA GLY A 79 12.94 11.18 7.02
C GLY A 79 12.64 12.03 5.78
N LYS A 80 12.40 13.35 5.94
CA LYS A 80 12.09 14.30 4.87
C LYS A 80 13.17 15.37 4.71
N SER A 81 13.33 15.84 3.47
CA SER A 81 14.27 16.92 3.11
C SER A 81 13.58 18.26 2.79
N GLN A 82 12.23 18.27 2.75
CA GLN A 82 11.42 19.44 2.41
C GLN A 82 10.19 19.51 3.32
N GLU A 83 9.72 20.74 3.60
CA GLU A 83 8.47 20.98 4.32
C GLU A 83 7.26 20.45 3.53
N ARG A 84 6.23 19.96 4.25
CA ARG A 84 5.00 19.46 3.63
C ARG A 84 4.05 20.61 3.32
N ASN A 85 3.27 20.45 2.24
CA ASN A 85 2.10 21.29 2.02
C ASN A 85 1.07 21.00 3.10
N LEU A 86 0.57 22.05 3.72
CA LEU A 86 -0.48 21.95 4.73
C LEU A 86 -1.82 21.64 4.05
N LEU A 87 -2.56 20.69 4.62
CA LEU A 87 -3.91 20.36 4.15
C LEU A 87 -4.95 21.18 4.94
N ASP A 88 -6.06 21.50 4.30
CA ASP A 88 -7.20 22.11 4.98
C ASP A 88 -7.98 21.07 5.81
N GLU A 89 -8.82 21.57 6.72
CA GLU A 89 -9.56 20.75 7.67
C GLU A 89 -10.56 19.79 6.99
N GLU A 90 -11.20 20.20 5.90
CA GLU A 90 -12.17 19.39 5.18
C GLU A 90 -11.49 18.19 4.51
N THR A 91 -10.38 18.46 3.81
CA THR A 91 -9.55 17.42 3.21
C THR A 91 -9.04 16.43 4.25
N LEU A 92 -8.57 16.93 5.41
CA LEU A 92 -8.11 16.07 6.49
C LEU A 92 -9.21 15.17 7.05
N ARG A 93 -10.43 15.68 7.26
CA ARG A 93 -11.58 14.87 7.71
C ARG A 93 -11.92 13.79 6.71
N HIS A 94 -11.96 14.12 5.41
CA HIS A 94 -12.18 13.15 4.35
C HIS A 94 -11.12 12.02 4.38
N ASN A 95 -9.85 12.40 4.50
CA ASN A 95 -8.74 11.46 4.57
C ASN A 95 -8.85 10.54 5.81
N VAL A 96 -9.19 11.09 6.97
CA VAL A 96 -9.41 10.32 8.22
C VAL A 96 -10.46 9.24 8.01
N ASP A 97 -11.62 9.59 7.44
CA ASP A 97 -12.72 8.65 7.22
C ASP A 97 -12.35 7.54 6.21
N SER A 98 -11.56 7.89 5.20
CA SER A 98 -11.11 6.96 4.18
C SER A 98 -10.09 5.95 4.76
N ILE A 99 -9.12 6.44 5.53
CA ILE A 99 -8.11 5.59 6.19
C ILE A 99 -8.75 4.65 7.21
N LYS A 100 -9.76 5.11 7.97
CA LYS A 100 -10.51 4.29 8.91
C LYS A 100 -11.09 3.03 8.25
N LYS A 101 -11.72 3.20 7.08
CA LYS A 101 -12.31 2.08 6.31
C LYS A 101 -11.25 1.08 5.86
N GLN A 102 -10.05 1.55 5.52
CA GLN A 102 -8.95 0.68 5.12
C GLN A 102 -8.38 -0.10 6.32
N LEU A 103 -8.20 0.56 7.46
CA LEU A 103 -7.69 -0.10 8.69
C LEU A 103 -8.61 -1.19 9.21
N ALA A 104 -9.93 -1.08 9.00
CA ALA A 104 -10.91 -2.09 9.38
C ALA A 104 -10.72 -3.45 8.65
N ARG A 105 -9.94 -3.49 7.57
CA ARG A 105 -9.58 -4.75 6.90
C ARG A 105 -8.44 -5.50 7.62
N PHE A 106 -7.68 -4.81 8.44
CA PHE A 106 -6.52 -5.37 9.13
C PHE A 106 -6.77 -5.68 10.59
N LEU A 107 -7.58 -4.86 11.26
CA LEU A 107 -7.81 -4.88 12.69
C LEU A 107 -9.29 -5.17 12.99
N ASP A 108 -9.51 -5.90 14.03
CA ASP A 108 -10.85 -6.13 14.59
C ASP A 108 -11.22 -4.96 15.51
N PHE A 109 -12.13 -4.11 15.05
CA PHE A 109 -12.66 -2.97 15.80
C PHE A 109 -14.03 -3.27 16.42
N ASP A 110 -14.73 -4.31 15.97
CA ASP A 110 -16.16 -4.47 16.16
C ASP A 110 -16.52 -5.60 17.14
N SER A 111 -15.59 -6.50 17.46
CA SER A 111 -15.86 -7.61 18.39
C SER A 111 -15.87 -7.17 19.84
N ASP A 112 -16.50 -7.97 20.70
CA ASP A 112 -16.48 -7.80 22.17
C ASP A 112 -15.17 -8.32 22.81
N ALA A 113 -14.15 -8.66 22.03
CA ALA A 113 -12.89 -9.15 22.56
C ALA A 113 -12.19 -8.07 23.41
N PRO A 114 -11.57 -8.42 24.55
CA PRO A 114 -10.92 -7.43 25.43
C PRO A 114 -9.79 -6.67 24.76
N ASN A 115 -9.27 -7.20 23.65
CA ASN A 115 -8.21 -6.61 22.82
C ASN A 115 -8.72 -6.13 21.47
N HIS A 116 -10.03 -5.83 21.34
CA HIS A 116 -10.52 -5.16 20.13
C HIS A 116 -9.77 -3.84 19.93
N ALA A 117 -9.53 -3.49 18.67
CA ALA A 117 -8.83 -2.26 18.30
C ALA A 117 -9.70 -1.04 18.56
N GLU A 118 -9.07 0.08 18.88
CA GLU A 118 -9.75 1.37 18.89
C GLU A 118 -9.11 2.31 17.87
N LEU A 119 -9.95 3.08 17.17
CA LEU A 119 -9.48 4.18 16.35
C LEU A 119 -9.57 5.45 17.16
N VAL A 120 -8.48 6.21 17.25
CA VAL A 120 -8.40 7.50 17.93
C VAL A 120 -7.88 8.58 16.98
N ASN A 121 -8.35 9.81 17.14
CA ASN A 121 -7.93 10.95 16.33
C ASN A 121 -7.34 12.02 17.24
N ASN A 122 -6.08 12.39 17.07
CA ASN A 122 -5.45 13.38 17.92
C ASN A 122 -6.04 14.81 17.76
N TYR A 123 -6.81 15.07 16.73
CA TYR A 123 -7.58 16.30 16.62
C TYR A 123 -8.57 16.48 17.79
N ASP A 124 -9.12 15.39 18.35
CA ASP A 124 -10.13 15.44 19.40
C ASP A 124 -9.60 16.08 20.70
N TRP A 125 -8.32 15.92 21.00
CA TRP A 125 -7.71 16.51 22.21
C TRP A 125 -6.81 17.70 21.91
N MET A 126 -6.42 17.94 20.64
CA MET A 126 -5.52 19.04 20.28
C MET A 126 -6.25 20.30 19.83
N LYS A 127 -7.45 20.18 19.24
CA LYS A 127 -8.19 21.31 18.62
C LYS A 127 -8.46 22.47 19.58
N ASP A 128 -8.71 22.16 20.83
CA ASP A 128 -9.04 23.16 21.86
C ASP A 128 -7.85 23.55 22.73
N PHE A 129 -6.66 23.00 22.46
CA PHE A 129 -5.45 23.24 23.23
C PHE A 129 -4.82 24.58 22.85
N LYS A 130 -4.90 25.57 23.74
CA LYS A 130 -4.36 26.91 23.48
C LYS A 130 -2.86 26.89 23.46
N PHE A 131 -2.24 27.70 22.61
CA PHE A 131 -0.79 27.78 22.46
C PHE A 131 -0.06 28.06 23.78
N LEU A 132 -0.58 28.99 24.62
CA LEU A 132 0.05 29.30 25.90
C LEU A 132 -0.04 28.14 26.89
N ASP A 133 -1.14 27.41 26.88
CA ASP A 133 -1.31 26.25 27.74
C ASP A 133 -0.38 25.13 27.27
N PHE A 134 -0.27 24.86 25.98
CA PHE A 134 0.67 23.90 25.43
C PHE A 134 2.13 24.24 25.77
N ALA A 135 2.54 25.50 25.61
CA ALA A 135 3.89 25.94 25.95
C ALA A 135 4.19 25.75 27.44
N ARG A 136 3.19 25.98 28.31
CA ARG A 136 3.33 25.88 29.76
C ARG A 136 3.22 24.42 30.27
N GLU A 137 2.34 23.62 29.68
CA GLU A 137 2.04 22.27 30.19
C GLU A 137 2.91 21.20 29.53
N VAL A 138 3.29 21.39 28.27
CA VAL A 138 4.12 20.45 27.51
C VAL A 138 5.54 21.00 27.31
N GLY A 139 5.66 22.21 26.76
CA GLY A 139 6.94 22.78 26.35
C GLY A 139 7.95 22.92 27.49
N LYS A 140 7.51 23.25 28.71
CA LYS A 140 8.41 23.40 29.86
C LYS A 140 9.13 22.12 30.30
N HIS A 141 8.57 20.94 29.94
CA HIS A 141 9.12 19.66 30.37
C HIS A 141 10.22 19.12 29.44
N ILE A 142 10.29 19.60 28.21
CA ILE A 142 11.28 19.16 27.21
C ILE A 142 12.19 20.34 26.85
N THR A 143 13.49 20.20 27.11
CA THR A 143 14.45 21.27 26.80
C THR A 143 14.74 21.37 25.30
N VAL A 144 15.01 22.58 24.82
CA VAL A 144 15.43 22.80 23.43
C VAL A 144 16.68 21.98 23.07
N ASN A 145 17.65 21.86 24.00
CA ASN A 145 18.85 21.04 23.78
C ASN A 145 18.52 19.57 23.54
N TYR A 146 17.52 19.03 24.27
CA TYR A 146 17.04 17.66 24.06
C TYR A 146 16.40 17.49 22.66
N MET A 147 15.58 18.46 22.27
CA MET A 147 14.93 18.46 20.96
C MET A 147 15.96 18.57 19.80
N MET A 148 16.93 19.46 19.96
CA MET A 148 17.99 19.68 18.97
C MET A 148 18.94 18.48 18.83
N ALA A 149 19.09 17.64 19.83
CA ALA A 149 19.93 16.44 19.79
C ALA A 149 19.36 15.29 18.96
N LYS A 150 18.11 15.39 18.49
CA LYS A 150 17.49 14.35 17.66
C LYS A 150 18.11 14.31 16.26
N ASP A 151 18.35 13.11 15.74
CA ASP A 151 18.97 12.90 14.43
C ASP A 151 18.22 13.60 13.29
N SER A 152 16.88 13.57 13.32
CA SER A 152 16.04 14.24 12.32
C SER A 152 16.24 15.75 12.31
N VAL A 153 16.41 16.35 13.49
CA VAL A 153 16.69 17.79 13.66
C VAL A 153 18.12 18.12 13.23
N GLN A 154 19.11 17.33 13.68
CA GLN A 154 20.52 17.54 13.35
C GLN A 154 20.77 17.48 11.83
N LYS A 155 20.18 16.53 11.12
CA LYS A 155 20.31 16.44 9.66
C LYS A 155 19.80 17.68 8.93
N ARG A 156 18.71 18.29 9.43
CA ARG A 156 18.14 19.53 8.86
C ARG A 156 19.01 20.75 9.18
N LEU A 157 19.55 20.84 10.39
CA LEU A 157 20.40 21.97 10.83
C LEU A 157 21.80 21.93 10.19
N ASN A 158 22.37 20.76 9.94
CA ASN A 158 23.72 20.60 9.39
C ASN A 158 23.81 20.74 7.86
N GLY A 159 22.72 21.14 7.19
CA GLY A 159 22.73 21.45 5.75
C GLY A 159 22.59 20.20 4.84
N GLU A 160 22.24 19.04 5.38
CA GLU A 160 21.90 17.84 4.59
C GLU A 160 20.57 18.00 3.85
N ALA A 161 19.75 18.98 4.23
CA ALA A 161 18.49 19.33 3.61
C ALA A 161 18.58 20.68 2.87
N ARG A 162 17.79 20.82 1.78
CA ARG A 162 17.75 22.06 0.97
C ARG A 162 17.19 23.24 1.74
N ASP A 163 16.20 22.97 2.60
CA ASP A 163 15.51 24.00 3.38
C ASP A 163 15.83 23.83 4.87
N GLY A 164 15.85 24.94 5.61
CA GLY A 164 15.98 24.93 7.08
C GLY A 164 14.81 24.20 7.74
N LEU A 165 14.85 24.07 9.06
CA LEU A 165 13.77 23.50 9.86
C LEU A 165 12.85 24.65 10.33
N SER A 166 11.57 24.63 9.96
CA SER A 166 10.61 25.61 10.45
C SER A 166 10.28 25.38 11.93
N PHE A 167 9.77 26.43 12.60
CA PHE A 167 9.28 26.29 13.99
C PHE A 167 8.16 25.25 14.06
N THR A 168 7.29 25.22 13.06
CA THR A 168 6.19 24.26 12.96
C THR A 168 6.69 22.82 12.94
N GLU A 169 7.63 22.50 12.03
CA GLU A 169 8.24 21.18 11.96
C GLU A 169 9.03 20.84 13.24
N PHE A 170 9.73 21.82 13.83
CA PHE A 170 10.50 21.61 15.05
C PHE A 170 9.61 21.22 16.25
N THR A 171 8.39 21.78 16.33
CA THR A 171 7.44 21.47 17.38
C THR A 171 6.72 20.14 17.21
N TYR A 172 6.77 19.53 16.02
CA TYR A 172 6.07 18.26 15.74
C TYR A 172 6.40 17.16 16.77
N GLN A 173 7.66 17.03 17.18
CA GLN A 173 8.07 16.04 18.18
C GLN A 173 7.39 16.24 19.54
N LEU A 174 6.99 17.47 19.90
CA LEU A 174 6.25 17.75 21.13
C LEU A 174 4.77 17.39 20.97
N LEU A 175 4.19 17.61 19.79
CA LEU A 175 2.80 17.25 19.49
C LEU A 175 2.63 15.74 19.55
N GLN A 176 3.49 14.99 18.87
CA GLN A 176 3.47 13.52 18.94
C GLN A 176 3.81 13.01 20.34
N GLY A 177 4.70 13.69 21.06
CA GLY A 177 5.00 13.38 22.47
C GLY A 177 3.78 13.57 23.38
N TYR A 178 2.97 14.60 23.13
CA TYR A 178 1.74 14.85 23.85
C TYR A 178 0.65 13.81 23.51
N ASP A 179 0.57 13.32 22.28
CA ASP A 179 -0.30 12.20 21.95
C ASP A 179 -0.02 10.99 22.83
N PHE A 180 1.26 10.66 23.01
CA PHE A 180 1.63 9.54 23.88
C PHE A 180 1.25 9.79 25.35
N LEU A 181 1.50 11.01 25.87
CA LEU A 181 1.09 11.39 27.23
C LEU A 181 -0.44 11.29 27.39
N TYR A 182 -1.21 11.84 26.45
CA TYR A 182 -2.66 11.79 26.48
C TYR A 182 -3.18 10.34 26.47
N LEU A 183 -2.67 9.50 25.60
CA LEU A 183 -3.06 8.10 25.51
C LEU A 183 -2.61 7.29 26.74
N TYR A 184 -1.48 7.63 27.34
CA TYR A 184 -1.04 7.05 28.61
C TYR A 184 -2.03 7.36 29.72
N GLU A 185 -2.44 8.61 29.88
CA GLU A 185 -3.34 9.07 30.96
C GLU A 185 -4.79 8.60 30.76
N HIS A 186 -5.30 8.56 29.52
CA HIS A 186 -6.71 8.33 29.25
C HIS A 186 -7.03 6.93 28.70
N LYS A 187 -6.04 6.21 28.17
CA LYS A 187 -6.21 4.88 27.56
C LYS A 187 -5.28 3.82 28.16
N ASN A 188 -4.55 4.12 29.21
CA ASN A 188 -3.53 3.23 29.78
C ASN A 188 -2.55 2.70 28.70
N CYS A 189 -2.21 3.53 27.72
CA CYS A 189 -1.32 3.16 26.64
C CYS A 189 0.14 3.23 27.12
N LYS A 190 0.81 2.08 27.18
CA LYS A 190 2.17 1.98 27.71
C LYS A 190 3.23 1.77 26.65
N LEU A 191 2.85 1.55 25.38
CA LEU A 191 3.79 1.26 24.30
C LEU A 191 3.44 2.11 23.06
N GLN A 192 4.43 2.82 22.53
CA GLN A 192 4.33 3.41 21.18
C GLN A 192 5.18 2.61 20.20
N MET A 193 4.62 2.33 19.02
CA MET A 193 5.28 1.63 17.94
C MET A 193 5.33 2.50 16.67
N GLY A 194 6.30 2.26 15.79
CA GLY A 194 6.44 2.98 14.52
C GLY A 194 7.61 2.51 13.69
N GLY A 195 7.90 3.22 12.59
CA GLY A 195 9.10 3.01 11.80
C GLY A 195 10.37 3.51 12.53
N SER A 196 11.54 3.04 12.11
CA SER A 196 12.82 3.46 12.74
C SER A 196 13.09 4.96 12.65
N ASP A 197 12.53 5.66 11.67
CA ASP A 197 12.56 7.12 11.53
C ASP A 197 11.78 7.84 12.64
N GLN A 198 10.86 7.15 13.31
CA GLN A 198 10.02 7.68 14.39
C GLN A 198 10.68 7.59 15.78
N TRP A 199 11.81 6.93 15.92
CA TRP A 199 12.45 6.70 17.21
C TRP A 199 12.64 7.98 18.04
N GLY A 200 13.06 9.08 17.39
CA GLY A 200 13.25 10.39 18.02
C GLY A 200 11.95 10.96 18.62
N ASN A 201 10.87 10.93 17.86
CA ASN A 201 9.57 11.42 18.30
C ASN A 201 8.99 10.54 19.42
N ILE A 202 9.07 9.20 19.26
CA ILE A 202 8.58 8.23 20.26
C ILE A 202 9.29 8.41 21.60
N THR A 203 10.62 8.53 21.59
CA THR A 203 11.41 8.72 22.82
C THR A 203 11.17 10.09 23.44
N THR A 204 10.77 11.11 22.68
CA THR A 204 10.34 12.40 23.22
C THR A 204 9.05 12.25 24.03
N GLY A 205 8.09 11.45 23.55
CA GLY A 205 6.88 11.14 24.31
C GLY A 205 7.17 10.38 25.61
N ALA A 206 8.03 9.38 25.56
CA ALA A 206 8.45 8.63 26.75
C ALA A 206 9.13 9.56 27.79
N GLU A 207 10.00 10.45 27.36
CA GLU A 207 10.66 11.43 28.23
C GLU A 207 9.67 12.45 28.79
N LEU A 208 8.69 12.89 28.00
CA LEU A 208 7.62 13.78 28.47
C LEU A 208 6.82 13.14 29.60
N ILE A 209 6.37 11.89 29.44
CA ILE A 209 5.62 11.13 30.45
C ILE A 209 6.47 10.99 31.73
N ARG A 210 7.73 10.60 31.59
CA ARG A 210 8.64 10.48 32.73
C ARG A 210 8.80 11.77 33.52
N ARG A 211 8.89 12.92 32.82
CA ARG A 211 9.08 14.23 33.46
C ARG A 211 7.81 14.84 34.02
N THR A 212 6.67 14.50 33.48
CA THR A 212 5.38 15.07 33.88
C THR A 212 4.80 14.36 35.09
N ASN A 213 4.73 13.05 35.06
CA ASN A 213 4.05 12.24 36.11
C ASN A 213 4.87 11.02 36.58
N GLY A 214 6.15 10.92 36.22
CA GLY A 214 7.03 9.83 36.66
C GLY A 214 6.64 8.46 36.10
N GLY A 215 5.78 8.41 35.08
CA GLY A 215 5.32 7.18 34.45
C GLY A 215 6.42 6.46 33.67
N GLU A 216 6.28 5.14 33.56
CA GLU A 216 7.14 4.29 32.76
C GLU A 216 6.38 3.82 31.53
N VAL A 217 6.93 4.07 30.36
CA VAL A 217 6.39 3.68 29.06
C VAL A 217 7.51 3.20 28.14
N PHE A 218 7.15 2.54 27.06
CA PHE A 218 8.07 1.80 26.22
C PHE A 218 7.92 2.20 24.75
N ALA A 219 8.95 1.88 23.98
CA ALA A 219 9.03 2.15 22.55
C ALA A 219 9.56 0.94 21.79
N LEU A 220 8.98 0.66 20.63
CA LEU A 220 9.42 -0.36 19.70
C LEU A 220 9.32 0.18 18.27
N THR A 221 10.38 0.03 17.48
CA THR A 221 10.35 0.43 16.06
C THR A 221 10.72 -0.73 15.14
N CYS A 222 10.08 -0.74 13.96
CA CYS A 222 10.44 -1.64 12.87
C CYS A 222 11.43 -0.97 11.90
N PRO A 223 12.25 -1.76 11.17
CA PRO A 223 13.08 -1.24 10.11
C PRO A 223 12.23 -0.56 9.02
N LEU A 224 12.75 0.49 8.42
CA LEU A 224 12.18 1.00 7.17
C LEU A 224 12.33 -0.05 6.07
N VAL A 225 11.24 -0.39 5.43
CA VAL A 225 11.25 -1.36 4.34
C VAL A 225 11.86 -0.71 3.09
N THR A 226 12.91 -1.32 2.57
CA THR A 226 13.57 -0.96 1.31
C THR A 226 13.56 -2.15 0.38
N LYS A 227 13.80 -1.95 -0.91
CA LYS A 227 14.11 -3.05 -1.82
C LYS A 227 15.53 -3.58 -1.58
N ALA A 228 15.84 -4.79 -2.05
CA ALA A 228 17.18 -5.38 -1.93
C ALA A 228 18.26 -4.53 -2.62
N ASP A 229 17.92 -3.77 -3.66
CA ASP A 229 18.80 -2.82 -4.35
C ASP A 229 19.00 -1.49 -3.58
N GLY A 230 18.42 -1.35 -2.38
CA GLY A 230 18.49 -0.15 -1.54
C GLY A 230 17.50 0.95 -1.94
N THR A 231 16.73 0.79 -3.00
CA THR A 231 15.73 1.79 -3.41
C THR A 231 14.50 1.78 -2.51
N LYS A 232 13.72 2.86 -2.56
CA LYS A 232 12.53 3.01 -1.71
C LYS A 232 11.46 1.98 -2.07
N PHE A 233 10.98 1.25 -1.05
CA PHE A 233 9.84 0.35 -1.17
C PHE A 233 8.56 1.13 -1.49
N GLY A 234 7.71 0.55 -2.36
CA GLY A 234 6.40 1.10 -2.66
C GLY A 234 6.37 2.26 -3.64
N LYS A 235 7.52 2.70 -4.14
CA LYS A 235 7.58 3.67 -5.24
C LYS A 235 7.88 2.97 -6.57
N THR A 236 7.06 3.30 -7.57
CA THR A 236 7.24 2.91 -8.97
C THR A 236 7.43 4.17 -9.82
N GLU A 237 7.72 4.02 -11.11
CA GLU A 237 7.72 5.14 -12.06
C GLU A 237 6.37 5.86 -12.14
N LYS A 238 5.28 5.16 -11.81
CA LYS A 238 3.90 5.69 -11.77
C LYS A 238 3.51 6.28 -10.40
N GLY A 239 4.40 6.30 -9.41
CA GLY A 239 4.16 6.81 -8.07
C GLY A 239 4.01 5.70 -7.01
N ASN A 240 3.24 5.99 -5.95
CA ASN A 240 3.00 5.05 -4.85
C ASN A 240 2.06 3.91 -5.27
N ILE A 241 2.23 2.75 -4.65
CA ILE A 241 1.23 1.66 -4.70
C ILE A 241 0.27 1.88 -3.54
N TRP A 242 -0.96 2.23 -3.88
CA TRP A 242 -2.01 2.59 -2.94
C TRP A 242 -2.85 1.38 -2.54
N LEU A 243 -3.46 1.43 -1.36
CA LEU A 243 -4.39 0.40 -0.90
C LEU A 243 -5.81 0.61 -1.45
N ASP A 244 -6.15 1.85 -1.84
CA ASP A 244 -7.43 2.14 -2.48
C ASP A 244 -7.41 1.68 -3.94
N ARG A 245 -8.45 0.95 -4.33
CA ARG A 245 -8.60 0.39 -5.68
C ARG A 245 -8.77 1.44 -6.78
N ASN A 246 -9.19 2.65 -6.42
CA ASN A 246 -9.35 3.74 -7.38
C ASN A 246 -8.00 4.36 -7.78
N TYR A 247 -6.96 4.24 -6.94
CA TYR A 247 -5.60 4.72 -7.22
C TYR A 247 -4.69 3.62 -7.75
N THR A 248 -4.81 2.41 -7.21
CA THR A 248 -4.09 1.23 -7.68
C THR A 248 -5.09 0.08 -7.76
N SER A 249 -5.41 -0.36 -8.97
CA SER A 249 -6.37 -1.46 -9.13
C SER A 249 -5.88 -2.73 -8.44
N PRO A 250 -6.78 -3.64 -8.06
CA PRO A 250 -6.42 -4.95 -7.51
C PRO A 250 -5.47 -5.73 -8.43
N TYR A 251 -5.62 -5.59 -9.75
CA TYR A 251 -4.70 -6.19 -10.72
C TYR A 251 -3.29 -5.60 -10.65
N ALA A 252 -3.15 -4.26 -10.68
CA ALA A 252 -1.86 -3.60 -10.57
C ALA A 252 -1.21 -3.85 -9.20
N PHE A 253 -2.01 -3.88 -8.14
CA PHE A 253 -1.57 -4.23 -6.79
C PHE A 253 -1.03 -5.67 -6.73
N TYR A 254 -1.76 -6.64 -7.25
CA TYR A 254 -1.31 -8.03 -7.38
C TYR A 254 -0.02 -8.15 -8.19
N GLN A 255 0.06 -7.48 -9.35
CA GLN A 255 1.23 -7.50 -10.22
C GLN A 255 2.47 -6.95 -9.51
N PHE A 256 2.33 -5.90 -8.68
CA PHE A 256 3.44 -5.38 -7.90
C PHE A 256 4.07 -6.47 -7.03
N TRP A 257 3.26 -7.18 -6.26
CA TRP A 257 3.76 -8.23 -5.36
C TRP A 257 4.26 -9.47 -6.10
N LEU A 258 3.58 -9.83 -7.18
CA LEU A 258 4.02 -10.94 -8.03
C LEU A 258 5.40 -10.69 -8.65
N ASN A 259 5.78 -9.43 -8.90
CA ASN A 259 7.00 -9.06 -9.61
C ASN A 259 8.16 -8.61 -8.70
N VAL A 260 8.06 -8.74 -7.39
CA VAL A 260 9.19 -8.47 -6.49
C VAL A 260 10.34 -9.45 -6.72
N ALA A 261 11.56 -9.01 -6.46
CA ALA A 261 12.75 -9.86 -6.54
C ALA A 261 12.71 -11.00 -5.51
N ASP A 262 13.43 -12.10 -5.76
CA ASP A 262 13.41 -13.28 -4.89
C ASP A 262 13.83 -12.95 -3.45
N GLU A 263 14.90 -12.18 -3.28
CA GLU A 263 15.37 -11.77 -1.95
C GLU A 263 14.36 -10.85 -1.23
N ASP A 264 13.68 -9.99 -1.97
CA ASP A 264 12.59 -9.17 -1.42
C ASP A 264 11.40 -10.03 -1.03
N ALA A 265 11.02 -11.00 -1.84
CA ALA A 265 9.91 -11.90 -1.54
C ALA A 265 10.12 -12.68 -0.24
N LYS A 266 11.34 -13.19 0.02
CA LYS A 266 11.72 -13.88 1.26
C LYS A 266 11.55 -12.99 2.50
N ARG A 267 11.85 -11.71 2.37
CA ARG A 267 11.69 -10.72 3.45
C ARG A 267 10.25 -10.27 3.59
N TYR A 268 9.59 -9.92 2.49
CA TYR A 268 8.26 -9.35 2.50
C TYR A 268 7.17 -10.35 2.95
N ILE A 269 7.32 -11.65 2.64
CA ILE A 269 6.37 -12.66 3.11
C ILE A 269 6.35 -12.76 4.63
N ARG A 270 7.48 -12.53 5.29
CA ARG A 270 7.57 -12.47 6.76
C ARG A 270 6.90 -11.22 7.32
N ILE A 271 7.08 -10.07 6.69
CA ILE A 271 6.60 -8.77 7.19
C ILE A 271 5.10 -8.58 6.93
N PHE A 272 4.65 -8.90 5.71
CA PHE A 272 3.33 -8.47 5.22
C PHE A 272 2.28 -9.57 5.21
N THR A 273 2.55 -10.73 5.79
CA THR A 273 1.57 -11.82 5.92
C THR A 273 1.36 -12.24 7.37
N THR A 274 0.29 -12.98 7.59
CA THR A 274 -0.01 -13.59 8.90
C THR A 274 0.27 -15.09 8.93
N LEU A 275 0.96 -15.61 7.92
CA LEU A 275 1.42 -17.00 7.85
C LEU A 275 2.35 -17.31 9.02
N ASP A 276 2.34 -18.54 9.51
CA ASP A 276 3.25 -18.96 10.55
C ASP A 276 4.68 -19.20 10.02
N LYS A 277 5.60 -19.37 10.97
CA LYS A 277 7.03 -19.53 10.64
C LYS A 277 7.30 -20.79 9.83
N GLU A 278 6.68 -21.89 10.20
CA GLU A 278 6.86 -23.21 9.57
C GLU A 278 6.37 -23.19 8.12
N GLU A 279 5.23 -22.55 7.85
CA GLU A 279 4.70 -22.39 6.50
C GLU A 279 5.60 -21.51 5.64
N ILE A 280 6.08 -20.40 6.18
CA ILE A 280 6.98 -19.48 5.46
C ILE A 280 8.32 -20.16 5.16
N ASP A 281 8.91 -20.88 6.13
CA ASP A 281 10.18 -21.57 5.94
C ASP A 281 10.05 -22.68 4.88
N ALA A 282 8.93 -23.42 4.86
CA ALA A 282 8.63 -24.42 3.81
C ALA A 282 8.44 -23.78 2.42
N LEU A 283 7.78 -22.62 2.34
CA LEU A 283 7.62 -21.89 1.07
C LEU A 283 8.96 -21.37 0.54
N ILE A 284 9.83 -20.87 1.41
CA ILE A 284 11.16 -20.40 1.04
C ILE A 284 12.02 -21.57 0.53
N ALA A 285 12.03 -22.70 1.25
CA ALA A 285 12.77 -23.89 0.83
C ALA A 285 12.32 -24.37 -0.56
N ARG A 286 11.01 -24.47 -0.78
CA ARG A 286 10.44 -24.84 -2.09
C ARG A 286 10.78 -23.83 -3.20
N HIS A 287 10.80 -22.53 -2.86
CA HIS A 287 11.17 -21.48 -3.80
C HIS A 287 12.65 -21.60 -4.21
N ASP A 288 13.53 -21.91 -3.25
CA ASP A 288 14.98 -22.04 -3.50
C ASP A 288 15.34 -23.26 -4.39
N GLU A 289 14.50 -24.29 -4.42
CA GLU A 289 14.65 -25.43 -5.34
C GLU A 289 14.41 -25.04 -6.80
N ASP A 290 13.41 -24.19 -7.08
CA ASP A 290 13.08 -23.71 -8.42
C ASP A 290 12.48 -22.28 -8.39
N PRO A 291 13.33 -21.25 -8.32
CA PRO A 291 12.88 -19.85 -8.26
C PRO A 291 12.02 -19.44 -9.49
N GLY A 292 12.22 -20.12 -10.62
CA GLY A 292 11.45 -19.87 -11.86
C GLY A 292 9.95 -20.11 -11.72
N GLN A 293 9.53 -20.97 -10.82
CA GLN A 293 8.12 -21.22 -10.49
C GLN A 293 7.45 -20.04 -9.76
N ARG A 294 8.25 -19.16 -9.12
CA ARG A 294 7.81 -17.98 -8.36
C ARG A 294 6.75 -18.33 -7.31
N VAL A 295 6.90 -19.48 -6.64
CA VAL A 295 5.91 -19.96 -5.65
C VAL A 295 5.78 -18.98 -4.48
N LEU A 296 6.90 -18.38 -4.07
CA LEU A 296 6.96 -17.43 -2.96
C LEU A 296 6.24 -16.13 -3.30
N GLN A 297 6.52 -15.54 -4.48
CA GLN A 297 5.85 -14.33 -4.94
C GLN A 297 4.35 -14.54 -5.17
N LYS A 298 3.96 -15.68 -5.70
CA LYS A 298 2.53 -16.03 -5.88
C LYS A 298 1.80 -16.07 -4.55
N ARG A 299 2.38 -16.74 -3.53
CA ARG A 299 1.76 -16.81 -2.21
C ARG A 299 1.75 -15.43 -1.53
N LEU A 300 2.83 -14.67 -1.61
CA LEU A 300 2.90 -13.30 -1.10
C LEU A 300 1.82 -12.41 -1.72
N ALA A 301 1.70 -12.43 -3.06
CA ALA A 301 0.71 -11.65 -3.79
C ALA A 301 -0.72 -12.07 -3.44
N GLU A 302 -0.98 -13.36 -3.26
CA GLU A 302 -2.26 -13.89 -2.79
C GLU A 302 -2.63 -13.32 -1.42
N GLU A 303 -1.78 -13.54 -0.42
CA GLU A 303 -2.05 -13.15 0.97
C GLU A 303 -2.34 -11.66 1.10
N ILE A 304 -1.51 -10.82 0.47
CA ILE A 304 -1.66 -9.37 0.60
C ILE A 304 -2.84 -8.85 -0.22
N THR A 305 -3.06 -9.36 -1.44
CA THR A 305 -4.19 -8.91 -2.27
C THR A 305 -5.52 -9.28 -1.63
N VAL A 306 -5.64 -10.49 -1.07
CA VAL A 306 -6.85 -10.91 -0.35
C VAL A 306 -7.07 -10.06 0.91
N MET A 307 -5.99 -9.75 1.64
CA MET A 307 -6.08 -8.95 2.88
C MET A 307 -6.49 -7.50 2.60
N VAL A 308 -5.95 -6.88 1.57
CA VAL A 308 -6.19 -5.47 1.22
C VAL A 308 -7.48 -5.28 0.43
N HIS A 309 -7.76 -6.17 -0.51
CA HIS A 309 -8.92 -6.09 -1.39
C HIS A 309 -9.94 -7.19 -1.04
N SER A 310 -9.97 -8.28 -1.81
CA SER A 310 -10.82 -9.43 -1.54
C SER A 310 -10.29 -10.70 -2.23
N ARG A 311 -10.90 -11.86 -1.91
CA ARG A 311 -10.63 -13.11 -2.62
C ARG A 311 -11.05 -13.00 -4.09
N GLU A 312 -12.19 -12.41 -4.35
CA GLU A 312 -12.73 -12.20 -5.68
C GLU A 312 -11.82 -11.31 -6.53
N ASP A 313 -11.31 -10.22 -5.96
CA ASP A 313 -10.36 -9.32 -6.62
C ASP A 313 -9.04 -10.03 -6.96
N TYR A 314 -8.55 -10.89 -6.05
CA TYR A 314 -7.37 -11.71 -6.30
C TYR A 314 -7.61 -12.71 -7.45
N ASP A 315 -8.71 -13.43 -7.42
CA ASP A 315 -9.06 -14.42 -8.46
C ASP A 315 -9.17 -13.76 -9.84
N MET A 316 -9.80 -12.56 -9.92
CA MET A 316 -9.86 -11.77 -11.14
C MET A 316 -8.46 -11.29 -11.58
N ALA A 317 -7.58 -10.88 -10.66
CA ALA A 317 -6.25 -10.46 -11.00
C ALA A 317 -5.38 -11.60 -11.55
N VAL A 318 -5.55 -12.82 -11.00
CA VAL A 318 -4.90 -14.04 -11.51
C VAL A 318 -5.41 -14.38 -12.91
N GLU A 319 -6.74 -14.36 -13.12
CA GLU A 319 -7.34 -14.61 -14.43
C GLU A 319 -6.85 -13.58 -15.46
N ALA A 320 -6.85 -12.30 -15.11
CA ALA A 320 -6.34 -11.21 -15.94
C ALA A 320 -4.86 -11.40 -16.32
N SER A 321 -4.02 -11.86 -15.37
CA SER A 321 -2.60 -12.14 -15.64
C SER A 321 -2.39 -13.24 -16.67
N GLN A 322 -3.29 -14.24 -16.71
CA GLN A 322 -3.21 -15.34 -17.66
C GLN A 322 -3.59 -14.93 -19.09
N ILE A 323 -4.30 -13.82 -19.25
CA ILE A 323 -4.77 -13.32 -20.56
C ILE A 323 -3.59 -13.05 -21.51
N LEU A 324 -2.54 -12.41 -21.02
CA LEU A 324 -1.35 -12.09 -21.81
C LEU A 324 -0.57 -13.35 -22.23
N PHE A 325 -0.66 -14.43 -21.48
CA PHE A 325 0.04 -15.69 -21.74
C PHE A 325 -0.74 -16.66 -22.64
N GLY A 326 -1.86 -16.21 -23.25
CA GLY A 326 -2.58 -16.96 -24.28
C GLY A 326 -3.56 -18.01 -23.78
N LYS A 327 -3.82 -18.07 -22.46
CA LYS A 327 -4.78 -19.01 -21.85
C LYS A 327 -6.19 -18.44 -21.70
N ALA A 328 -6.41 -17.17 -22.04
CA ALA A 328 -7.69 -16.51 -21.88
C ALA A 328 -8.67 -16.84 -22.98
N THR A 329 -9.94 -16.88 -22.61
CA THR A 329 -11.09 -16.98 -23.48
C THR A 329 -11.78 -15.62 -23.66
N LYS A 330 -12.73 -15.52 -24.59
CA LYS A 330 -13.55 -14.31 -24.74
C LYS A 330 -14.37 -14.02 -23.49
N GLU A 331 -14.85 -15.06 -22.82
CA GLU A 331 -15.62 -14.97 -21.59
C GLU A 331 -14.78 -14.40 -20.44
N SER A 332 -13.49 -14.76 -20.35
CA SER A 332 -12.60 -14.20 -19.33
C SER A 332 -12.29 -12.72 -19.58
N LEU A 333 -12.15 -12.31 -20.86
CA LEU A 333 -12.01 -10.90 -21.22
C LEU A 333 -13.26 -10.08 -20.89
N ALA A 334 -14.45 -10.64 -21.13
CA ALA A 334 -15.72 -9.94 -20.91
C ALA A 334 -16.01 -9.68 -19.41
N LYS A 335 -15.37 -10.40 -18.50
CA LYS A 335 -15.50 -10.21 -17.05
C LYS A 335 -14.61 -9.07 -16.51
N LEU A 336 -13.59 -8.64 -17.26
CA LEU A 336 -12.72 -7.58 -16.83
C LEU A 336 -13.47 -6.24 -16.84
N ASP A 337 -13.29 -5.46 -15.78
CA ASP A 337 -13.65 -4.05 -15.81
C ASP A 337 -12.74 -3.25 -16.75
N GLU A 338 -13.17 -2.06 -17.12
CA GLU A 338 -12.44 -1.20 -18.07
C GLU A 338 -11.02 -0.88 -17.61
N GLN A 339 -10.85 -0.60 -16.31
CA GLN A 339 -9.54 -0.25 -15.75
C GLN A 339 -8.58 -1.43 -15.84
N THR A 340 -9.00 -2.61 -15.40
CA THR A 340 -8.19 -3.83 -15.46
C THR A 340 -7.84 -4.21 -16.90
N LEU A 341 -8.80 -4.08 -17.84
CA LEU A 341 -8.54 -4.34 -19.26
C LEU A 341 -7.45 -3.41 -19.83
N LEU A 342 -7.53 -2.11 -19.53
CA LEU A 342 -6.53 -1.13 -19.96
C LEU A 342 -5.15 -1.38 -19.33
N GLU A 343 -5.10 -1.81 -18.07
CA GLU A 343 -3.86 -2.13 -17.37
C GLU A 343 -3.21 -3.41 -17.90
N VAL A 344 -3.99 -4.47 -18.14
CA VAL A 344 -3.51 -5.72 -18.76
C VAL A 344 -2.87 -5.45 -20.12
N PHE A 345 -3.49 -4.57 -20.91
CA PHE A 345 -3.00 -4.20 -22.24
C PHE A 345 -2.23 -2.86 -22.24
N ALA A 346 -1.72 -2.42 -21.10
CA ALA A 346 -0.85 -1.23 -21.03
C ALA A 346 0.39 -1.43 -21.90
N GLY A 347 0.67 -0.43 -22.76
CA GLY A 347 1.82 -0.46 -23.67
C GLY A 347 1.60 -1.19 -24.99
N VAL A 348 0.44 -1.82 -25.25
CA VAL A 348 0.10 -2.28 -26.59
C VAL A 348 -0.37 -1.11 -27.46
N PRO A 349 -0.12 -1.12 -28.77
CA PRO A 349 -0.62 -0.10 -29.68
C PRO A 349 -2.15 -0.01 -29.62
N GLN A 350 -2.66 1.23 -29.55
CA GLN A 350 -4.08 1.53 -29.47
C GLN A 350 -4.53 2.33 -30.69
N PHE A 351 -5.72 2.02 -31.20
CA PHE A 351 -6.32 2.71 -32.36
C PHE A 351 -7.77 3.06 -32.04
N GLU A 352 -8.18 4.25 -32.44
CA GLU A 352 -9.57 4.67 -32.35
C GLU A 352 -10.34 4.22 -33.59
N ILE A 353 -11.57 3.77 -33.40
CA ILE A 353 -12.49 3.35 -34.47
C ILE A 353 -13.85 3.99 -34.27
N SER A 354 -14.55 4.30 -35.35
CA SER A 354 -15.89 4.86 -35.27
C SER A 354 -16.90 3.80 -34.80
N ARG A 355 -17.69 4.15 -33.79
CA ARG A 355 -18.80 3.33 -33.32
C ARG A 355 -19.90 3.18 -34.39
N ASP A 356 -20.13 4.22 -35.19
CA ASP A 356 -21.11 4.18 -36.28
C ASP A 356 -20.69 3.18 -37.36
N ALA A 357 -19.40 3.11 -37.66
CA ALA A 357 -18.87 2.13 -38.62
C ALA A 357 -19.10 0.70 -38.13
N LEU A 358 -18.88 0.44 -36.83
CA LEU A 358 -19.17 -0.88 -36.22
C LEU A 358 -20.67 -1.19 -36.22
N SER A 359 -21.52 -0.19 -35.98
CA SER A 359 -22.98 -0.37 -36.02
C SER A 359 -23.48 -0.74 -37.42
N ALA A 360 -22.83 -0.20 -38.44
CA ALA A 360 -23.12 -0.56 -39.85
C ALA A 360 -22.52 -1.91 -40.27
N GLY A 361 -21.59 -2.46 -39.49
CA GLY A 361 -20.83 -3.67 -39.76
C GLY A 361 -19.64 -3.44 -40.70
N VAL A 362 -18.45 -3.78 -40.24
CA VAL A 362 -17.18 -3.61 -40.96
C VAL A 362 -16.50 -4.97 -41.16
N LYS A 363 -16.03 -5.22 -42.38
CA LYS A 363 -15.22 -6.45 -42.62
C LYS A 363 -13.93 -6.40 -41.80
N ALA A 364 -13.56 -7.51 -41.17
CA ALA A 364 -12.37 -7.60 -40.33
C ALA A 364 -11.08 -7.15 -41.07
N VAL A 365 -10.98 -7.48 -42.37
CA VAL A 365 -9.84 -7.07 -43.18
C VAL A 365 -9.75 -5.57 -43.39
N ASP A 366 -10.87 -4.87 -43.53
CA ASP A 366 -10.92 -3.42 -43.68
C ASP A 366 -10.67 -2.73 -42.32
N LEU A 367 -11.26 -3.25 -41.28
CA LEU A 367 -11.04 -2.76 -39.92
C LEU A 367 -9.55 -2.85 -39.51
N MET A 368 -8.91 -4.00 -39.71
CA MET A 368 -7.58 -4.27 -39.15
C MET A 368 -6.42 -3.83 -40.07
N ALA A 369 -6.65 -3.56 -41.37
CA ALA A 369 -5.62 -3.19 -42.30
C ALA A 369 -5.80 -1.82 -42.97
N GLU A 370 -7.04 -1.28 -43.04
CA GLU A 370 -7.30 0.04 -43.60
C GLU A 370 -7.65 1.08 -42.55
N MET A 371 -8.58 0.76 -41.64
CA MET A 371 -9.06 1.69 -40.60
C MET A 371 -8.06 1.79 -39.45
N THR A 372 -7.28 0.73 -39.22
CA THR A 372 -6.22 0.67 -38.19
C THR A 372 -4.94 0.12 -38.79
N GLN A 373 -3.84 0.26 -38.05
CA GLN A 373 -2.53 -0.26 -38.50
C GLN A 373 -2.17 -1.60 -37.84
N CYS A 374 -3.15 -2.40 -37.47
CA CYS A 374 -2.91 -3.74 -36.89
C CYS A 374 -2.15 -4.64 -37.90
N PHE A 375 -2.39 -4.44 -39.17
CA PHE A 375 -1.68 -5.10 -40.28
C PHE A 375 -1.19 -4.10 -41.31
N PRO A 376 0.01 -4.32 -41.87
CA PRO A 376 0.57 -3.42 -42.90
C PRO A 376 -0.23 -3.44 -44.23
N SER A 377 -0.93 -4.52 -44.51
CA SER A 377 -1.77 -4.64 -45.72
C SER A 377 -2.85 -5.69 -45.60
N LYS A 378 -3.92 -5.55 -46.38
CA LYS A 378 -4.98 -6.57 -46.52
C LYS A 378 -4.43 -7.93 -46.97
N GLY A 379 -3.41 -7.95 -47.81
CA GLY A 379 -2.79 -9.18 -48.30
C GLY A 379 -2.11 -9.97 -47.19
N GLU A 380 -1.37 -9.29 -46.32
CA GLU A 380 -0.71 -9.91 -45.18
C GLU A 380 -1.75 -10.45 -44.16
N MET A 381 -2.77 -9.64 -43.85
CA MET A 381 -3.85 -10.09 -42.96
C MET A 381 -4.52 -11.35 -43.48
N ARG A 382 -4.91 -11.39 -44.77
CA ARG A 382 -5.54 -12.57 -45.41
C ARG A 382 -4.68 -13.82 -45.26
N LYS A 383 -3.38 -13.73 -45.54
CA LYS A 383 -2.44 -14.85 -45.37
C LYS A 383 -2.37 -15.33 -43.92
N MET A 384 -2.33 -14.37 -42.96
CA MET A 384 -2.27 -14.73 -41.55
C MET A 384 -3.58 -15.34 -41.03
N VAL A 385 -4.75 -14.88 -41.49
CA VAL A 385 -6.03 -15.49 -41.17
C VAL A 385 -6.11 -16.92 -41.68
N GLN A 386 -5.71 -17.17 -42.96
CA GLN A 386 -5.63 -18.49 -43.53
C GLN A 386 -4.70 -19.44 -42.76
N GLY A 387 -3.61 -18.91 -42.20
CA GLY A 387 -2.68 -19.64 -41.34
C GLY A 387 -3.16 -19.76 -39.87
N GLY A 388 -4.35 -19.27 -39.51
CA GLY A 388 -4.87 -19.30 -38.16
C GLY A 388 -4.13 -18.41 -37.16
N GLY A 389 -3.41 -17.37 -37.69
CA GLY A 389 -2.55 -16.47 -36.90
C GLY A 389 -3.24 -15.19 -36.42
N VAL A 390 -4.56 -15.04 -36.62
CA VAL A 390 -5.30 -13.85 -36.20
C VAL A 390 -6.44 -14.23 -35.27
N SER A 391 -6.58 -13.49 -34.18
CA SER A 391 -7.73 -13.61 -33.27
C SER A 391 -8.36 -12.24 -33.00
N LEU A 392 -9.67 -12.22 -32.82
CA LEU A 392 -10.46 -11.10 -32.32
C LEU A 392 -11.04 -11.52 -30.97
N ASN A 393 -10.79 -10.72 -29.93
CA ASN A 393 -11.23 -11.01 -28.57
C ASN A 393 -10.88 -12.46 -28.11
N LYS A 394 -9.65 -12.92 -28.47
CA LYS A 394 -9.14 -14.28 -28.20
C LYS A 394 -9.82 -15.41 -28.99
N GLU A 395 -10.85 -15.14 -29.77
CA GLU A 395 -11.43 -16.11 -30.70
C GLU A 395 -10.66 -16.06 -32.05
N LYS A 396 -10.30 -17.23 -32.59
CA LYS A 396 -9.66 -17.29 -33.89
C LYS A 396 -10.57 -16.73 -34.98
N LEU A 397 -10.05 -15.85 -35.79
CA LEU A 397 -10.77 -15.30 -36.93
C LEU A 397 -10.79 -16.35 -38.06
N ALA A 398 -11.96 -16.94 -38.27
CA ALA A 398 -12.12 -18.01 -39.26
C ALA A 398 -12.06 -17.51 -40.71
N ALA A 399 -12.50 -16.27 -40.98
CA ALA A 399 -12.51 -15.65 -42.31
C ALA A 399 -12.14 -14.19 -42.20
N PHE A 400 -11.37 -13.73 -43.19
CA PHE A 400 -10.86 -12.33 -43.27
C PHE A 400 -11.98 -11.30 -43.57
N ASP A 401 -13.07 -11.77 -44.15
CA ASP A 401 -14.27 -10.98 -44.51
C ASP A 401 -15.38 -11.08 -43.47
N ARG A 402 -15.14 -11.72 -42.30
CA ARG A 402 -16.06 -11.68 -41.17
C ARG A 402 -16.46 -10.24 -40.88
N VAL A 403 -17.77 -10.01 -40.74
CA VAL A 403 -18.31 -8.73 -40.34
C VAL A 403 -18.17 -8.57 -38.82
N VAL A 404 -17.48 -7.50 -38.40
CA VAL A 404 -17.32 -7.08 -37.02
C VAL A 404 -18.36 -6.00 -36.74
N THR A 405 -19.08 -6.14 -35.65
CA THR A 405 -20.17 -5.23 -35.24
C THR A 405 -19.98 -4.74 -33.81
N ALA A 406 -20.87 -3.88 -33.37
CA ALA A 406 -20.88 -3.38 -31.99
C ALA A 406 -21.07 -4.50 -30.94
N ASP A 407 -21.68 -5.65 -31.35
CA ASP A 407 -21.86 -6.81 -30.46
C ASP A 407 -20.54 -7.55 -30.15
N ASP A 408 -19.50 -7.29 -30.93
CA ASP A 408 -18.16 -7.82 -30.67
C ASP A 408 -17.40 -7.01 -29.61
N LEU A 409 -17.90 -5.84 -29.18
CA LEU A 409 -17.21 -4.96 -28.24
C LEU A 409 -17.16 -5.58 -26.82
N LEU A 410 -15.98 -5.63 -26.26
CA LEU A 410 -15.75 -5.88 -24.84
C LEU A 410 -16.14 -4.63 -24.05
N SER A 411 -16.94 -4.78 -22.98
CA SER A 411 -17.45 -3.66 -22.17
C SER A 411 -18.09 -2.54 -23.02
N GLY A 412 -18.67 -2.90 -24.19
CA GLY A 412 -19.31 -1.98 -25.11
C GLY A 412 -18.36 -0.93 -25.75
N LYS A 413 -17.02 -1.10 -25.64
CA LYS A 413 -16.07 -0.06 -26.05
C LYS A 413 -14.78 -0.58 -26.70
N TYR A 414 -14.35 -1.81 -26.43
CA TYR A 414 -13.04 -2.29 -26.82
C TYR A 414 -13.08 -3.53 -27.71
N LEU A 415 -12.14 -3.64 -28.66
CA LEU A 415 -11.84 -4.86 -29.40
C LEU A 415 -10.37 -5.20 -29.22
N LEU A 416 -10.07 -6.46 -28.87
CA LEU A 416 -8.72 -6.95 -28.77
C LEU A 416 -8.34 -7.73 -30.03
N VAL A 417 -7.40 -7.19 -30.80
CA VAL A 417 -6.83 -7.87 -31.98
C VAL A 417 -5.52 -8.53 -31.60
N GLN A 418 -5.35 -9.80 -31.93
CA GLN A 418 -4.10 -10.53 -31.74
C GLN A 418 -3.53 -10.96 -33.10
N ARG A 419 -2.27 -10.56 -33.39
CA ARG A 419 -1.49 -10.92 -34.56
C ARG A 419 -0.35 -11.86 -34.17
N GLY A 420 -0.46 -13.13 -34.56
CA GLY A 420 0.47 -14.16 -34.10
C GLY A 420 0.36 -14.46 -32.61
N LYS A 421 1.44 -14.92 -31.96
CA LYS A 421 1.41 -15.36 -30.58
C LYS A 421 1.57 -14.23 -29.55
N LYS A 422 2.22 -13.11 -29.91
CA LYS A 422 2.70 -12.11 -28.95
C LYS A 422 2.25 -10.66 -29.22
N ASN A 423 1.74 -10.35 -30.43
CA ASN A 423 1.42 -8.98 -30.78
C ASN A 423 -0.08 -8.72 -30.58
N TYR A 424 -0.38 -7.81 -29.67
CA TYR A 424 -1.73 -7.36 -29.34
C TYR A 424 -1.94 -5.91 -29.78
N PHE A 425 -3.16 -5.58 -30.12
CA PHE A 425 -3.62 -4.24 -30.44
C PHE A 425 -4.98 -4.02 -29.80
N LEU A 426 -5.20 -2.87 -29.18
CA LEU A 426 -6.47 -2.52 -28.56
C LEU A 426 -7.16 -1.47 -29.43
N LEU A 427 -8.36 -1.79 -29.94
CA LEU A 427 -9.18 -0.84 -30.69
C LEU A 427 -10.23 -0.27 -29.75
N ILE A 428 -10.41 1.05 -29.80
CA ILE A 428 -11.28 1.82 -28.90
C ILE A 428 -12.41 2.43 -29.75
N ALA A 429 -13.65 1.99 -29.51
CA ALA A 429 -14.82 2.54 -30.17
C ALA A 429 -15.22 3.88 -29.55
N LYS A 430 -15.22 4.93 -30.35
CA LYS A 430 -15.66 6.28 -29.97
C LYS A 430 -16.90 6.71 -30.74
#